data_68b863d2b83610acc64e60a088167bb5
#
_entry.id   68b863d2b83610acc64e60a088167bb5
#
_cell.length_a   1.000
_cell.length_b   1.000
_cell.length_c   1.000
_cell.angle_alpha   90.00
_cell.angle_beta   90.00
_cell.angle_gamma   90.00
#
_symmetry.space_group_name_H-M   'P 1'
#
loop_
_entity.id
_entity.type
_entity.pdbx_description
1 polymer ?
#
loop_
_entity_poly.entity_id
_entity_poly.type
_entity_poly.pdbx_seq_one_letter_code
_entity_poly.pdbx_strand_id
1 'polypeptide(L)'
;MTSDVLTWIGIAVCLSQSALFSGLNLAVFSLGRLRLEAESASGNYDARTVLALRDHPNDILATILWGNVGINVLLTLLSNSVMAGVSAFLFSTFIITSLGEIAPQAYCARHAVRVAAFFAPALWMYRILFYPVVKPTALVLDAWLGKEAIAYYREAEIKELLRRHMVHGKTELSRVEAIGALNFLTIDDIPIEQEGVPVIPSSILRVPVRDGVPVFPSFQKRPDDPFLRQVNAANKPWVVIVDEQDEPLSILDADGFLRHALLTGQETDPAAYCHRPVIVRNPKEPLGKVVELLSFDLLSPGDHLIADDAILLWTKEPRLVTGADLLGRLLRGIVKRTRADIEE
;
A
#
# COMPACT_ATOMS: atom_id res chain seq x y z
N MET A 1 -44.85 -40.31 -27.48
CA MET A 1 -44.68 -40.38 -25.99
C MET A 1 -43.23 -40.53 -25.56
N THR A 2 -42.46 -41.50 -26.05
CA THR A 2 -41.04 -41.67 -25.64
C THR A 2 -40.14 -40.55 -26.18
N SER A 3 -40.37 -40.05 -27.39
CA SER A 3 -39.62 -38.93 -28.01
C SER A 3 -39.83 -37.61 -27.26
N ASP A 4 -41.06 -37.32 -26.86
CA ASP A 4 -41.39 -36.05 -26.19
C ASP A 4 -40.81 -36.01 -24.78
N VAL A 5 -40.84 -37.14 -24.05
CA VAL A 5 -40.20 -37.24 -22.72
C VAL A 5 -38.67 -37.01 -22.83
N LEU A 6 -38.03 -37.60 -23.84
CA LEU A 6 -36.59 -37.41 -24.05
C LEU A 6 -36.25 -35.94 -24.35
N THR A 7 -37.08 -35.26 -25.17
CA THR A 7 -36.90 -33.86 -25.48
C THR A 7 -37.05 -32.94 -24.25
N TRP A 8 -38.04 -33.24 -23.38
CA TRP A 8 -38.19 -32.48 -22.11
C TRP A 8 -37.02 -32.70 -21.16
N ILE A 9 -36.45 -33.90 -21.08
CA ILE A 9 -35.22 -34.17 -20.33
C ILE A 9 -34.07 -33.38 -20.93
N GLY A 10 -33.95 -33.34 -22.26
CA GLY A 10 -32.95 -32.51 -22.95
C GLY A 10 -33.08 -31.03 -22.64
N ILE A 11 -34.32 -30.49 -22.65
CA ILE A 11 -34.60 -29.09 -22.26
C ILE A 11 -34.16 -28.83 -20.81
N ALA A 12 -34.48 -29.71 -19.86
CA ALA A 12 -34.08 -29.52 -18.46
C ALA A 12 -32.56 -29.57 -18.28
N VAL A 13 -31.85 -30.46 -18.98
CA VAL A 13 -30.39 -30.51 -18.98
C VAL A 13 -29.80 -29.26 -19.60
N CYS A 14 -30.29 -28.80 -20.74
CA CYS A 14 -29.83 -27.59 -21.39
C CYS A 14 -30.05 -26.34 -20.51
N LEU A 15 -31.23 -26.26 -19.85
CA LEU A 15 -31.52 -25.15 -18.94
C LEU A 15 -30.55 -25.14 -17.75
N SER A 16 -30.24 -26.30 -17.18
CA SER A 16 -29.26 -26.39 -16.09
C SER A 16 -27.85 -25.98 -16.53
N GLN A 17 -27.44 -26.33 -17.75
CA GLN A 17 -26.14 -25.96 -18.31
C GLN A 17 -26.09 -24.45 -18.68
N SER A 18 -27.19 -23.89 -19.20
CA SER A 18 -27.30 -22.45 -19.44
C SER A 18 -27.16 -21.68 -18.13
N ALA A 19 -27.84 -22.10 -17.08
CA ALA A 19 -27.71 -21.53 -15.74
C ALA A 19 -26.27 -21.60 -15.21
N LEU A 20 -25.59 -22.72 -15.43
CA LEU A 20 -24.19 -22.91 -15.03
C LEU A 20 -23.26 -21.94 -15.76
N PHE A 21 -23.28 -21.89 -17.08
CA PHE A 21 -22.38 -20.98 -17.84
C PHE A 21 -22.67 -19.53 -17.57
N SER A 22 -23.94 -19.15 -17.52
CA SER A 22 -24.36 -17.78 -17.25
C SER A 22 -23.95 -17.32 -15.84
N GLY A 23 -24.13 -18.16 -14.83
CA GLY A 23 -23.72 -17.87 -13.46
C GLY A 23 -22.20 -17.81 -13.30
N LEU A 24 -21.46 -18.74 -13.95
CA LEU A 24 -20.01 -18.78 -13.87
C LEU A 24 -19.33 -17.57 -14.51
N ASN A 25 -19.95 -16.98 -15.55
CA ASN A 25 -19.43 -15.76 -16.15
C ASN A 25 -19.25 -14.65 -15.09
N LEU A 26 -20.27 -14.39 -14.29
CA LEU A 26 -20.17 -13.43 -13.19
C LEU A 26 -19.32 -13.94 -12.03
N ALA A 27 -19.44 -15.22 -11.65
CA ALA A 27 -18.68 -15.77 -10.53
C ALA A 27 -17.16 -15.65 -10.73
N VAL A 28 -16.66 -15.90 -11.94
CA VAL A 28 -15.22 -15.86 -12.25
C VAL A 28 -14.71 -14.42 -12.43
N PHE A 29 -15.50 -13.54 -13.06
CA PHE A 29 -15.01 -12.22 -13.50
C PHE A 29 -15.52 -11.03 -12.68
N SER A 30 -16.49 -11.18 -11.78
CA SER A 30 -17.00 -10.09 -10.94
C SER A 30 -16.02 -9.65 -9.84
N LEU A 31 -15.09 -10.51 -9.46
CA LEU A 31 -14.12 -10.22 -8.40
C LEU A 31 -12.82 -9.66 -8.98
N GLY A 32 -12.29 -8.63 -8.36
CA GLY A 32 -10.97 -8.11 -8.71
C GLY A 32 -9.87 -9.14 -8.43
N ARG A 33 -8.88 -9.26 -9.33
CA ARG A 33 -7.76 -10.20 -9.18
C ARG A 33 -6.99 -9.98 -7.87
N LEU A 34 -6.74 -8.71 -7.51
CA LEU A 34 -6.04 -8.37 -6.28
C LEU A 34 -6.76 -8.89 -5.01
N ARG A 35 -8.09 -8.84 -5.01
CA ARG A 35 -8.88 -9.39 -3.90
C ARG A 35 -8.70 -10.91 -3.79
N LEU A 36 -8.71 -11.62 -4.93
CA LEU A 36 -8.47 -13.06 -4.96
C LEU A 36 -7.06 -13.42 -4.50
N GLU A 37 -6.05 -12.62 -4.88
CA GLU A 37 -4.68 -12.78 -4.42
C GLU A 37 -4.57 -12.59 -2.89
N ALA A 38 -5.20 -11.56 -2.33
CA ALA A 38 -5.23 -11.30 -0.90
C ALA A 38 -5.94 -12.44 -0.12
N GLU A 39 -7.12 -12.90 -0.59
CA GLU A 39 -7.83 -14.02 0.01
C GLU A 39 -7.04 -15.35 -0.11
N SER A 40 -6.35 -15.57 -1.22
CA SER A 40 -5.47 -16.73 -1.42
C SER A 40 -4.27 -16.71 -0.48
N ALA A 41 -3.65 -15.54 -0.27
CA ALA A 41 -2.53 -15.35 0.65
C ALA A 41 -2.95 -15.56 2.12
N SER A 42 -4.21 -15.26 2.47
CA SER A 42 -4.78 -15.55 3.79
C SER A 42 -5.18 -17.02 4.00
N GLY A 43 -4.91 -17.92 3.02
CA GLY A 43 -5.15 -19.35 3.14
C GLY A 43 -6.50 -19.84 2.59
N ASN A 44 -7.26 -18.98 1.90
CA ASN A 44 -8.53 -19.40 1.29
C ASN A 44 -8.28 -20.26 0.04
N TYR A 45 -8.57 -21.56 0.15
CA TYR A 45 -8.38 -22.54 -0.93
C TYR A 45 -9.29 -22.26 -2.14
N ASP A 46 -10.53 -21.81 -1.92
CA ASP A 46 -11.47 -21.47 -2.98
C ASP A 46 -10.96 -20.31 -3.83
N ALA A 47 -10.43 -19.27 -3.17
CA ALA A 47 -9.84 -18.12 -3.85
C ALA A 47 -8.62 -18.52 -4.70
N ARG A 48 -7.77 -19.42 -4.19
CA ARG A 48 -6.64 -19.97 -4.93
C ARG A 48 -7.08 -20.73 -6.19
N THR A 49 -8.15 -21.50 -6.08
CA THR A 49 -8.71 -22.25 -7.22
C THR A 49 -9.24 -21.32 -8.30
N VAL A 50 -9.96 -20.26 -7.91
CA VAL A 50 -10.47 -19.24 -8.85
C VAL A 50 -9.33 -18.45 -9.49
N LEU A 51 -8.28 -18.15 -8.72
CA LEU A 51 -7.09 -17.46 -9.23
C LEU A 51 -6.41 -18.27 -10.34
N ALA A 52 -6.28 -19.59 -10.16
CA ALA A 52 -5.74 -20.49 -11.18
C ALA A 52 -6.57 -20.51 -12.49
N LEU A 53 -7.89 -20.35 -12.42
CA LEU A 53 -8.73 -20.16 -13.62
C LEU A 53 -8.38 -18.84 -14.34
N ARG A 54 -8.08 -17.80 -13.59
CA ARG A 54 -7.74 -16.46 -14.12
C ARG A 54 -6.30 -16.31 -14.61
N ASP A 55 -5.49 -17.33 -14.50
CA ASP A 55 -4.19 -17.35 -15.20
C ASP A 55 -4.35 -17.47 -16.73
N HIS A 56 -5.54 -17.94 -17.18
CA HIS A 56 -5.92 -18.01 -18.59
C HIS A 56 -7.28 -17.34 -18.83
N PRO A 57 -7.41 -16.01 -18.59
CA PRO A 57 -8.70 -15.36 -18.50
C PRO A 57 -9.47 -15.43 -19.81
N ASN A 58 -8.82 -15.18 -20.96
CA ASN A 58 -9.47 -15.20 -22.26
C ASN A 58 -9.86 -16.62 -22.71
N ASP A 59 -9.11 -17.68 -22.33
CA ASP A 59 -9.49 -19.07 -22.57
C ASP A 59 -10.76 -19.42 -21.78
N ILE A 60 -10.83 -19.03 -20.50
CA ILE A 60 -11.99 -19.30 -19.63
C ILE A 60 -13.20 -18.49 -20.09
N LEU A 61 -13.02 -17.19 -20.41
CA LEU A 61 -14.08 -16.36 -20.95
C LEU A 61 -14.66 -16.94 -22.24
N ALA A 62 -13.82 -17.29 -23.20
CA ALA A 62 -14.25 -17.92 -24.43
C ALA A 62 -14.98 -19.25 -24.18
N THR A 63 -14.50 -20.09 -23.24
CA THR A 63 -15.16 -21.36 -22.87
C THR A 63 -16.57 -21.10 -22.37
N ILE A 64 -16.74 -20.17 -21.45
CA ILE A 64 -18.05 -19.82 -20.86
C ILE A 64 -18.99 -19.27 -21.94
N LEU A 65 -18.51 -18.36 -22.79
CA LEU A 65 -19.33 -17.73 -23.83
C LEU A 65 -19.77 -18.74 -24.91
N TRP A 66 -18.84 -19.54 -25.44
CA TRP A 66 -19.17 -20.56 -26.41
C TRP A 66 -20.13 -21.61 -25.84
N GLY A 67 -19.90 -22.04 -24.58
CA GLY A 67 -20.78 -22.93 -23.87
C GLY A 67 -22.19 -22.35 -23.71
N ASN A 68 -22.30 -21.14 -23.24
CA ASN A 68 -23.59 -20.46 -23.01
C ASN A 68 -24.38 -20.28 -24.32
N VAL A 69 -23.73 -19.78 -25.35
CA VAL A 69 -24.38 -19.58 -26.67
C VAL A 69 -24.80 -20.92 -27.28
N GLY A 70 -23.90 -21.93 -27.29
CA GLY A 70 -24.20 -23.24 -27.85
C GLY A 70 -25.37 -23.93 -27.14
N ILE A 71 -25.41 -23.89 -25.82
CA ILE A 71 -26.52 -24.47 -25.03
C ILE A 71 -27.81 -23.68 -25.23
N ASN A 72 -27.81 -22.39 -25.31
CA ASN A 72 -29.00 -21.55 -25.53
C ASN A 72 -29.61 -21.81 -26.92
N VAL A 73 -28.76 -21.94 -27.94
CA VAL A 73 -29.21 -22.34 -29.31
C VAL A 73 -29.83 -23.73 -29.29
N LEU A 74 -29.16 -24.73 -28.67
CA LEU A 74 -29.71 -26.08 -28.55
C LEU A 74 -31.03 -26.11 -27.79
N LEU A 75 -31.13 -25.38 -26.70
CA LEU A 75 -32.34 -25.23 -25.88
C LEU A 75 -33.50 -24.67 -26.69
N THR A 76 -33.24 -23.64 -27.51
CA THR A 76 -34.23 -23.04 -28.41
C THR A 76 -34.70 -24.03 -29.47
N LEU A 77 -33.78 -24.80 -30.08
CA LEU A 77 -34.14 -25.83 -31.07
C LEU A 77 -34.99 -26.94 -30.45
N LEU A 78 -34.63 -27.40 -29.26
CA LEU A 78 -35.42 -28.44 -28.54
C LEU A 78 -36.80 -27.90 -28.13
N SER A 79 -36.89 -26.66 -27.67
CA SER A 79 -38.17 -26.04 -27.31
C SER A 79 -39.09 -25.91 -28.52
N ASN A 80 -38.56 -25.56 -29.70
CA ASN A 80 -39.35 -25.49 -30.93
C ASN A 80 -39.84 -26.84 -31.44
N SER A 81 -39.19 -27.95 -31.06
CA SER A 81 -39.63 -29.28 -31.43
C SER A 81 -40.85 -29.77 -30.64
N VAL A 82 -41.06 -29.22 -29.44
CA VAL A 82 -42.19 -29.60 -28.54
C VAL A 82 -43.31 -28.58 -28.53
N MET A 83 -42.96 -27.32 -28.68
CA MET A 83 -43.87 -26.18 -28.70
C MET A 83 -43.76 -25.46 -30.02
N ALA A 84 -44.87 -24.93 -30.55
CA ALA A 84 -44.87 -24.21 -31.83
C ALA A 84 -45.21 -22.72 -31.68
N GLY A 85 -44.58 -21.91 -32.52
CA GLY A 85 -44.92 -20.48 -32.66
C GLY A 85 -44.76 -19.66 -31.42
N VAL A 86 -45.78 -18.90 -31.03
CA VAL A 86 -45.74 -17.94 -29.92
C VAL A 86 -45.42 -18.57 -28.56
N SER A 87 -45.92 -19.79 -28.33
CA SER A 87 -45.67 -20.50 -27.07
C SER A 87 -44.19 -20.85 -26.87
N ALA A 88 -43.51 -21.31 -27.92
CA ALA A 88 -42.08 -21.58 -27.89
C ALA A 88 -41.26 -20.29 -27.68
N PHE A 89 -41.67 -19.20 -28.33
CA PHE A 89 -41.05 -17.88 -28.12
C PHE A 89 -41.21 -17.39 -26.70
N LEU A 90 -42.42 -17.43 -26.12
CA LEU A 90 -42.66 -17.01 -24.75
C LEU A 90 -41.88 -17.85 -23.76
N PHE A 91 -41.92 -19.21 -23.92
CA PHE A 91 -41.13 -20.10 -23.08
C PHE A 91 -39.66 -19.80 -23.14
N SER A 92 -39.10 -19.71 -24.35
CA SER A 92 -37.67 -19.39 -24.50
C SER A 92 -37.33 -18.02 -23.88
N THR A 93 -38.13 -17.00 -24.14
CA THR A 93 -37.85 -15.66 -23.65
C THR A 93 -37.97 -15.56 -22.14
N PHE A 94 -39.04 -16.06 -21.54
CA PHE A 94 -39.23 -15.86 -20.10
C PHE A 94 -38.53 -16.90 -19.25
N ILE A 95 -38.62 -18.21 -19.60
CA ILE A 95 -38.05 -19.29 -18.78
C ILE A 95 -36.52 -19.34 -18.92
N ILE A 96 -36.01 -19.29 -20.15
CA ILE A 96 -34.54 -19.32 -20.34
C ILE A 96 -33.89 -18.07 -19.73
N THR A 97 -34.43 -16.88 -19.99
CA THR A 97 -33.87 -15.66 -19.45
C THR A 97 -33.95 -15.62 -17.92
N SER A 98 -35.12 -15.97 -17.35
CA SER A 98 -35.28 -15.89 -15.88
C SER A 98 -34.49 -16.94 -15.12
N LEU A 99 -34.62 -18.24 -15.54
CA LEU A 99 -34.04 -19.39 -14.83
C LEU A 99 -32.66 -19.79 -15.37
N GLY A 100 -32.42 -19.56 -16.66
CA GLY A 100 -31.14 -19.88 -17.30
C GLY A 100 -30.09 -18.76 -17.18
N GLU A 101 -30.52 -17.50 -16.97
CA GLU A 101 -29.59 -16.37 -16.95
C GLU A 101 -29.70 -15.51 -15.70
N ILE A 102 -30.83 -14.80 -15.48
CA ILE A 102 -30.93 -13.78 -14.43
C ILE A 102 -30.76 -14.36 -13.03
N ALA A 103 -31.51 -15.40 -12.68
CA ALA A 103 -31.49 -15.99 -11.33
C ALA A 103 -30.11 -16.60 -11.00
N PRO A 104 -29.46 -17.41 -11.88
CA PRO A 104 -28.12 -17.91 -11.65
C PRO A 104 -27.08 -16.80 -11.52
N GLN A 105 -27.11 -15.77 -12.37
CA GLN A 105 -26.20 -14.63 -12.30
C GLN A 105 -26.34 -13.90 -10.97
N ALA A 106 -27.56 -13.60 -10.52
CA ALA A 106 -27.82 -12.93 -9.25
C ALA A 106 -27.31 -13.72 -8.04
N TYR A 107 -27.49 -15.05 -8.06
CA TYR A 107 -26.98 -15.94 -7.01
C TYR A 107 -25.45 -16.02 -7.02
N CYS A 108 -24.87 -16.27 -8.19
CA CYS A 108 -23.44 -16.45 -8.37
C CYS A 108 -22.65 -15.18 -8.08
N ALA A 109 -23.19 -14.00 -8.39
CA ALA A 109 -22.56 -12.71 -8.05
C ALA A 109 -22.38 -12.54 -6.53
N ARG A 110 -23.30 -13.09 -5.71
CA ARG A 110 -23.21 -13.00 -4.25
C ARG A 110 -22.30 -14.05 -3.62
N HIS A 111 -22.10 -15.19 -4.28
CA HIS A 111 -21.31 -16.32 -3.78
C HIS A 111 -20.16 -16.68 -4.73
N ALA A 112 -19.58 -15.67 -5.39
CA ALA A 112 -18.71 -15.80 -6.54
C ALA A 112 -17.54 -16.77 -6.31
N VAL A 113 -16.75 -16.58 -5.25
CA VAL A 113 -15.56 -17.41 -4.97
C VAL A 113 -15.93 -18.89 -4.80
N ARG A 114 -16.93 -19.17 -3.95
CA ARG A 114 -17.35 -20.55 -3.64
C ARG A 114 -17.93 -21.28 -4.87
N VAL A 115 -18.78 -20.59 -5.63
CA VAL A 115 -19.41 -21.17 -6.83
C VAL A 115 -18.37 -21.40 -7.91
N ALA A 116 -17.52 -20.44 -8.19
CA ALA A 116 -16.47 -20.57 -9.20
C ALA A 116 -15.47 -21.69 -8.84
N ALA A 117 -15.08 -21.80 -7.57
CA ALA A 117 -14.19 -22.86 -7.10
C ALA A 117 -14.84 -24.25 -7.21
N PHE A 118 -16.11 -24.38 -6.81
CA PHE A 118 -16.84 -25.65 -6.90
C PHE A 118 -16.96 -26.16 -8.34
N PHE A 119 -17.25 -25.28 -9.30
CA PHE A 119 -17.40 -25.63 -10.71
C PHE A 119 -16.11 -25.50 -11.54
N ALA A 120 -14.98 -25.17 -10.92
CA ALA A 120 -13.70 -25.08 -11.62
C ALA A 120 -13.33 -26.37 -12.40
N PRO A 121 -13.50 -27.60 -11.84
CA PRO A 121 -13.22 -28.82 -12.58
C PRO A 121 -14.08 -28.96 -13.85
N ALA A 122 -15.37 -28.57 -13.76
CA ALA A 122 -16.26 -28.59 -14.92
C ALA A 122 -15.82 -27.59 -16.00
N LEU A 123 -15.37 -26.38 -15.61
CA LEU A 123 -14.83 -25.41 -16.55
C LEU A 123 -13.58 -25.94 -17.27
N TRP A 124 -12.67 -26.60 -16.55
CA TRP A 124 -11.51 -27.22 -17.18
C TRP A 124 -11.89 -28.30 -18.17
N MET A 125 -12.91 -29.14 -17.86
CA MET A 125 -13.45 -30.14 -18.78
C MET A 125 -14.03 -29.48 -20.04
N TYR A 126 -14.87 -28.45 -19.88
CA TYR A 126 -15.44 -27.71 -21.02
C TYR A 126 -14.40 -26.98 -21.85
N ARG A 127 -13.36 -26.41 -21.24
CA ARG A 127 -12.22 -25.82 -21.97
C ARG A 127 -11.54 -26.83 -22.90
N ILE A 128 -11.37 -28.06 -22.44
CA ILE A 128 -10.83 -29.15 -23.28
C ILE A 128 -11.80 -29.53 -24.39
N LEU A 129 -13.08 -29.70 -24.05
CA LEU A 129 -14.11 -30.07 -25.01
C LEU A 129 -14.27 -29.03 -26.13
N PHE A 130 -14.26 -27.76 -25.79
CA PHE A 130 -14.42 -26.65 -26.74
C PHE A 130 -13.07 -26.10 -27.27
N TYR A 131 -11.96 -26.77 -27.00
CA TYR A 131 -10.62 -26.36 -27.37
C TYR A 131 -10.49 -25.88 -28.84
N PRO A 132 -11.09 -26.57 -29.86
CA PRO A 132 -10.96 -26.15 -31.27
C PRO A 132 -11.53 -24.77 -31.57
N VAL A 133 -12.52 -24.29 -30.82
CA VAL A 133 -13.13 -22.96 -30.99
C VAL A 133 -12.66 -21.96 -29.95
N VAL A 134 -12.39 -22.43 -28.73
CA VAL A 134 -11.90 -21.58 -27.62
C VAL A 134 -10.50 -21.05 -27.92
N LYS A 135 -9.59 -21.91 -28.37
CA LYS A 135 -8.20 -21.49 -28.57
C LYS A 135 -8.01 -20.41 -29.63
N PRO A 136 -8.60 -20.50 -30.84
CA PRO A 136 -8.56 -19.40 -31.80
C PRO A 136 -9.20 -18.12 -31.27
N THR A 137 -10.35 -18.23 -30.59
CA THR A 137 -11.04 -17.07 -30.01
C THR A 137 -10.18 -16.38 -28.95
N ALA A 138 -9.59 -17.15 -28.04
CA ALA A 138 -8.71 -16.61 -26.99
C ALA A 138 -7.46 -15.92 -27.58
N LEU A 139 -6.86 -16.50 -28.64
CA LEU A 139 -5.72 -15.87 -29.33
C LEU A 139 -6.08 -14.52 -29.96
N VAL A 140 -7.28 -14.42 -30.57
CA VAL A 140 -7.76 -13.16 -31.11
C VAL A 140 -7.99 -12.14 -30.00
N LEU A 141 -8.58 -12.56 -28.87
CA LEU A 141 -8.78 -11.70 -27.70
C LEU A 141 -7.46 -11.24 -27.10
N ASP A 142 -6.49 -12.15 -26.94
CA ASP A 142 -5.15 -11.82 -26.44
C ASP A 142 -4.43 -10.80 -27.35
N ALA A 143 -4.58 -10.95 -28.67
CA ALA A 143 -3.97 -10.03 -29.63
C ALA A 143 -4.67 -8.66 -29.66
N TRP A 144 -5.97 -8.60 -29.40
CA TRP A 144 -6.76 -7.36 -29.45
C TRP A 144 -6.80 -6.61 -28.13
N LEU A 145 -7.07 -7.32 -27.03
CA LEU A 145 -7.25 -6.72 -25.69
C LEU A 145 -6.00 -6.84 -24.81
N GLY A 146 -5.08 -7.74 -25.17
CA GLY A 146 -3.94 -8.09 -24.32
C GLY A 146 -4.33 -9.11 -23.22
N LYS A 147 -3.33 -9.51 -22.44
CA LYS A 147 -3.55 -10.34 -21.25
C LYS A 147 -4.07 -9.46 -20.13
N GLU A 148 -4.89 -10.03 -19.24
CA GLU A 148 -5.36 -9.33 -18.04
C GLU A 148 -4.16 -8.84 -17.24
N ALA A 149 -3.93 -7.52 -17.24
CA ALA A 149 -2.91 -6.89 -16.44
C ALA A 149 -3.37 -6.81 -14.98
N ILE A 150 -2.49 -7.12 -14.04
CA ILE A 150 -2.76 -6.85 -12.63
C ILE A 150 -2.78 -5.34 -12.47
N ALA A 151 -3.95 -4.78 -12.23
CA ALA A 151 -4.07 -3.38 -11.87
C ALA A 151 -3.61 -3.21 -10.41
N TYR A 152 -2.31 -2.93 -10.23
CA TYR A 152 -1.84 -2.48 -8.93
C TYR A 152 -2.43 -1.11 -8.64
N TYR A 153 -2.96 -0.93 -7.43
CA TYR A 153 -3.39 0.38 -6.99
C TYR A 153 -2.22 1.34 -7.02
N ARG A 154 -2.41 2.48 -7.68
CA ARG A 154 -1.48 3.59 -7.56
C ARG A 154 -1.53 4.11 -6.13
N GLU A 155 -0.44 4.64 -5.64
CA GLU A 155 -0.35 5.20 -4.28
C GLU A 155 -1.49 6.20 -3.98
N ALA A 156 -1.84 7.05 -4.96
CA ALA A 156 -2.97 7.97 -4.85
C ALA A 156 -4.32 7.26 -4.62
N GLU A 157 -4.53 6.09 -5.22
CA GLU A 157 -5.74 5.29 -5.04
C GLU A 157 -5.78 4.64 -3.64
N ILE A 158 -4.62 4.19 -3.14
CA ILE A 158 -4.48 3.66 -1.77
C ILE A 158 -4.76 4.78 -0.75
N LYS A 159 -4.19 5.97 -0.94
CA LYS A 159 -4.44 7.14 -0.11
C LYS A 159 -5.93 7.49 -0.08
N GLU A 160 -6.60 7.49 -1.24
CA GLU A 160 -8.03 7.77 -1.34
C GLU A 160 -8.89 6.67 -0.70
N LEU A 161 -8.52 5.40 -0.87
CA LEU A 161 -9.18 4.26 -0.22
C LEU A 161 -9.14 4.40 1.31
N LEU A 162 -7.96 4.69 1.87
CA LEU A 162 -7.79 4.92 3.32
C LEU A 162 -8.63 6.09 3.81
N ARG A 163 -8.68 7.21 3.06
CA ARG A 163 -9.53 8.38 3.40
C ARG A 163 -11.02 8.02 3.45
N ARG A 164 -11.51 7.27 2.47
CA ARG A 164 -12.90 6.81 2.44
C ARG A 164 -13.24 5.88 3.60
N HIS A 165 -12.30 5.01 3.97
CA HIS A 165 -12.48 4.12 5.13
C HIS A 165 -12.63 4.91 6.44
N MET A 166 -11.88 6.01 6.61
CA MET A 166 -12.02 6.87 7.80
C MET A 166 -13.41 7.52 7.92
N VAL A 167 -14.08 7.81 6.80
CA VAL A 167 -15.38 8.49 6.79
C VAL A 167 -16.53 7.53 7.10
N HIS A 168 -16.44 6.27 6.65
CA HIS A 168 -17.58 5.34 6.69
C HIS A 168 -17.70 4.50 7.98
N GLY A 169 -16.74 4.51 8.89
CA GLY A 169 -16.83 4.00 10.27
C GLY A 169 -17.21 2.52 10.48
N LYS A 170 -17.35 1.73 9.42
CA LYS A 170 -17.75 0.29 9.46
C LYS A 170 -16.62 -0.65 9.04
N THR A 171 -15.39 -0.27 9.27
CA THR A 171 -14.21 -1.01 8.81
C THR A 171 -13.42 -1.52 10.00
N GLU A 172 -12.71 -2.62 9.83
CA GLU A 172 -11.81 -3.19 10.83
C GLU A 172 -10.63 -2.25 11.13
N LEU A 173 -10.31 -1.34 10.19
CA LEU A 173 -9.24 -0.36 10.35
C LEU A 173 -9.71 0.79 11.26
N SER A 174 -9.00 1.00 12.36
CA SER A 174 -9.27 2.14 13.25
C SER A 174 -8.86 3.46 12.58
N ARG A 175 -9.48 4.58 13.03
CA ARG A 175 -9.13 5.91 12.54
C ARG A 175 -7.64 6.24 12.76
N VAL A 176 -7.06 5.77 13.86
CA VAL A 176 -5.65 6.00 14.23
C VAL A 176 -4.72 5.29 13.23
N GLU A 177 -5.01 4.03 12.92
CA GLU A 177 -4.25 3.24 11.95
C GLU A 177 -4.31 3.84 10.56
N ALA A 178 -5.49 4.27 10.12
CA ALA A 178 -5.67 4.88 8.81
C ALA A 178 -4.91 6.22 8.68
N ILE A 179 -4.94 7.08 9.73
CA ILE A 179 -4.17 8.33 9.76
C ILE A 179 -2.68 8.02 9.77
N GLY A 180 -2.22 7.07 10.58
CA GLY A 180 -0.82 6.67 10.63
C GLY A 180 -0.29 6.19 9.27
N ALA A 181 -1.06 5.32 8.60
CA ALA A 181 -0.73 4.84 7.27
C ALA A 181 -0.69 5.98 6.22
N LEU A 182 -1.65 6.92 6.26
CA LEU A 182 -1.63 8.09 5.39
C LEU A 182 -0.43 8.99 5.64
N ASN A 183 -0.09 9.24 6.91
CA ASN A 183 1.08 10.05 7.26
C ASN A 183 2.37 9.41 6.75
N PHE A 184 2.50 8.09 6.89
CA PHE A 184 3.65 7.35 6.38
C PHE A 184 3.75 7.41 4.85
N LEU A 185 2.66 7.15 4.13
CA LEU A 185 2.61 7.22 2.68
C LEU A 185 2.85 8.64 2.10
N THR A 186 2.72 9.69 2.93
CA THR A 186 2.98 11.07 2.48
C THR A 186 4.41 11.54 2.75
N ILE A 187 5.23 10.79 3.47
CA ILE A 187 6.63 11.15 3.74
C ILE A 187 7.43 11.32 2.44
N ASP A 188 7.20 10.47 1.44
CA ASP A 188 7.90 10.51 0.17
C ASP A 188 7.61 11.77 -0.66
N ASP A 189 6.46 12.40 -0.44
CA ASP A 189 6.03 13.57 -1.21
C ASP A 189 6.52 14.90 -0.61
N ILE A 190 7.15 14.88 0.57
CA ILE A 190 7.47 16.09 1.32
C ILE A 190 8.91 16.51 1.07
N PRO A 191 9.15 17.74 0.58
CA PRO A 191 10.50 18.31 0.53
C PRO A 191 11.07 18.48 1.93
N ILE A 192 12.36 18.15 2.10
CA ILE A 192 13.05 18.24 3.40
C ILE A 192 13.01 19.65 4.01
N GLU A 193 12.96 20.69 3.20
CA GLU A 193 12.87 22.09 3.66
C GLU A 193 11.61 22.40 4.48
N GLN A 194 10.59 21.56 4.41
CA GLN A 194 9.35 21.71 5.17
C GLN A 194 9.39 21.06 6.54
N GLU A 195 10.48 20.37 6.89
CA GLU A 195 10.62 19.63 8.14
C GLU A 195 11.75 20.19 9.01
N GLY A 196 11.74 19.76 10.29
CA GLY A 196 12.77 20.08 11.27
C GLY A 196 12.75 21.53 11.75
N VAL A 197 13.75 21.85 12.55
CA VAL A 197 13.92 23.15 13.20
C VAL A 197 14.97 23.98 12.47
N PRO A 198 14.76 25.29 12.22
CA PRO A 198 15.80 26.17 11.67
C PRO A 198 17.04 26.20 12.56
N VAL A 199 18.21 26.09 11.95
CA VAL A 199 19.50 26.27 12.62
C VAL A 199 19.78 27.78 12.70
N ILE A 200 19.82 28.31 13.91
CA ILE A 200 20.09 29.73 14.14
C ILE A 200 21.60 30.00 14.27
N PRO A 201 22.09 31.20 13.96
CA PRO A 201 23.52 31.49 14.03
C PRO A 201 24.17 31.21 15.39
N SER A 202 23.44 31.36 16.50
CA SER A 202 23.92 31.04 17.85
C SER A 202 24.05 29.53 18.12
N SER A 203 23.44 28.68 17.29
CA SER A 203 23.57 27.21 17.36
C SER A 203 24.59 26.64 16.37
N ILE A 204 25.45 27.47 15.82
CA ILE A 204 26.58 27.09 14.96
C ILE A 204 27.88 27.38 15.70
N LEU A 205 28.69 26.34 15.90
CA LEU A 205 29.98 26.45 16.56
C LEU A 205 31.10 26.17 15.55
N ARG A 206 31.96 27.18 15.32
CA ARG A 206 33.14 27.03 14.46
C ARG A 206 34.30 26.51 15.27
N VAL A 207 34.91 25.41 14.80
CA VAL A 207 36.10 24.82 15.43
C VAL A 207 37.18 24.53 14.39
N PRO A 208 38.46 24.66 14.74
CA PRO A 208 39.55 24.23 13.85
C PRO A 208 39.53 22.72 13.67
N VAL A 209 39.97 22.27 12.50
CA VAL A 209 40.07 20.83 12.14
C VAL A 209 41.54 20.45 12.03
N ARG A 210 41.92 19.32 12.67
CA ARG A 210 43.22 18.68 12.50
C ARG A 210 43.02 17.23 12.11
N ASP A 211 43.63 16.83 11.01
CA ASP A 211 43.50 15.44 10.49
C ASP A 211 42.05 14.95 10.32
N GLY A 212 41.13 15.86 9.94
CA GLY A 212 39.72 15.55 9.73
C GLY A 212 38.88 15.45 11.03
N VAL A 213 39.47 15.77 12.19
CA VAL A 213 38.78 15.75 13.50
C VAL A 213 38.62 17.15 14.04
N PRO A 214 37.43 17.53 14.52
CA PRO A 214 37.21 18.84 15.15
C PRO A 214 38.01 18.95 16.45
N VAL A 215 38.71 20.07 16.63
CA VAL A 215 39.50 20.37 17.82
C VAL A 215 38.74 21.35 18.71
N PHE A 216 38.19 20.86 19.80
CA PHE A 216 37.46 21.71 20.74
C PHE A 216 38.37 22.52 21.62
N PRO A 217 37.95 23.74 22.05
CA PRO A 217 38.68 24.52 23.02
C PRO A 217 38.79 23.80 24.38
N SER A 218 39.91 23.99 25.08
CA SER A 218 40.00 23.58 26.49
C SER A 218 39.04 24.41 27.34
N PHE A 219 38.31 23.78 28.25
CA PHE A 219 37.33 24.43 29.10
C PHE A 219 37.49 24.01 30.56
N GLN A 220 37.02 24.88 31.44
CA GLN A 220 36.92 24.61 32.88
C GLN A 220 35.48 24.18 33.19
N LYS A 221 35.31 23.22 34.09
CA LYS A 221 33.99 22.73 34.54
C LYS A 221 33.27 23.72 35.46
N ARG A 222 33.04 24.90 34.94
CA ARG A 222 32.38 25.99 35.67
C ARG A 222 31.29 26.61 34.78
N PRO A 223 30.16 27.05 35.36
CA PRO A 223 29.09 27.69 34.61
C PRO A 223 29.46 29.00 33.89
N ASP A 224 30.58 29.64 34.30
CA ASP A 224 31.09 30.86 33.73
C ASP A 224 32.15 30.64 32.63
N ASP A 225 32.52 29.42 32.34
CA ASP A 225 33.48 29.09 31.27
C ASP A 225 32.96 29.59 29.89
N PRO A 226 33.82 30.26 29.09
CA PRO A 226 33.41 30.85 27.83
C PRO A 226 32.88 29.83 26.82
N PHE A 227 33.50 28.67 26.74
CA PHE A 227 33.08 27.61 25.78
C PHE A 227 31.73 27.01 26.21
N LEU A 228 31.55 26.68 27.49
CA LEU A 228 30.29 26.19 28.00
C LEU A 228 29.16 27.21 27.85
N ARG A 229 29.45 28.50 28.04
CA ARG A 229 28.49 29.57 27.79
C ARG A 229 28.12 29.71 26.33
N GLN A 230 29.08 29.54 25.41
CA GLN A 230 28.82 29.59 23.99
C GLN A 230 27.91 28.44 23.56
N VAL A 231 28.13 27.20 24.02
CA VAL A 231 27.26 26.07 23.79
C VAL A 231 25.87 26.31 24.37
N ASN A 232 25.79 26.80 25.61
CA ASN A 232 24.51 27.10 26.28
C ASN A 232 23.74 28.24 25.60
N ALA A 233 24.44 29.23 25.00
CA ALA A 233 23.82 30.38 24.32
C ALA A 233 23.01 29.97 23.08
N ALA A 234 23.24 28.80 22.53
CA ALA A 234 22.42 28.20 21.47
C ALA A 234 20.95 28.02 21.92
N ASN A 235 20.73 27.77 23.19
CA ASN A 235 19.41 27.47 23.78
C ASN A 235 18.64 26.43 22.96
N LYS A 236 19.36 25.43 22.49
CA LYS A 236 18.88 24.31 21.65
C LYS A 236 19.55 23.04 22.13
N PRO A 237 18.88 21.89 22.07
CA PRO A 237 19.47 20.60 22.43
C PRO A 237 20.64 20.21 21.52
N TRP A 238 20.66 20.73 20.29
CA TRP A 238 21.67 20.42 19.28
C TRP A 238 22.41 21.66 18.80
N VAL A 239 23.73 21.56 18.70
CA VAL A 239 24.62 22.59 18.15
C VAL A 239 25.37 22.03 16.95
N VAL A 240 25.31 22.72 15.81
CA VAL A 240 26.01 22.33 14.60
C VAL A 240 27.47 22.72 14.68
N ILE A 241 28.36 21.77 14.52
CA ILE A 241 29.80 21.97 14.48
C ILE A 241 30.22 22.15 13.04
N VAL A 242 30.89 23.25 12.72
CA VAL A 242 31.41 23.56 11.38
C VAL A 242 32.91 23.84 11.43
N ASP A 243 33.57 23.69 10.30
CA ASP A 243 34.96 24.07 10.13
C ASP A 243 35.13 25.60 9.91
N GLU A 244 36.38 26.02 9.61
CA GLU A 244 36.71 27.43 9.32
C GLU A 244 36.11 27.91 7.97
N GLN A 245 35.68 27.01 7.10
CA GLN A 245 35.07 27.28 5.81
C GLN A 245 33.52 27.21 5.86
N ASP A 246 32.94 27.08 7.05
CA ASP A 246 31.51 26.91 7.30
C ASP A 246 30.94 25.57 6.73
N GLU A 247 31.81 24.56 6.56
CA GLU A 247 31.35 23.20 6.18
C GLU A 247 30.92 22.42 7.44
N PRO A 248 29.76 21.78 7.44
CA PRO A 248 29.26 21.03 8.59
C PRO A 248 30.03 19.72 8.77
N LEU A 249 30.47 19.47 10.01
CA LEU A 249 31.24 18.29 10.40
C LEU A 249 30.40 17.31 11.22
N SER A 250 29.71 17.84 12.23
CA SER A 250 28.94 17.04 13.19
C SER A 250 27.89 17.91 13.89
N ILE A 251 27.04 17.27 14.68
CA ILE A 251 26.13 17.95 15.62
C ILE A 251 26.51 17.53 17.04
N LEU A 252 26.54 18.46 17.96
CA LEU A 252 26.81 18.23 19.37
C LEU A 252 25.50 18.16 20.14
N ASP A 253 25.28 17.08 20.91
CA ASP A 253 24.26 17.04 21.98
C ASP A 253 24.65 18.01 23.07
N ALA A 254 24.13 19.23 23.00
CA ALA A 254 24.47 20.30 23.93
C ALA A 254 23.96 20.02 25.35
N ASP A 255 22.77 19.46 25.48
CA ASP A 255 22.17 19.15 26.79
C ASP A 255 22.91 18.02 27.49
N GLY A 256 23.22 16.93 26.79
CA GLY A 256 24.01 15.81 27.30
C GLY A 256 25.43 16.26 27.71
N PHE A 257 26.10 16.99 26.79
CA PHE A 257 27.43 17.48 27.02
C PHE A 257 27.49 18.42 28.23
N LEU A 258 26.65 19.47 28.29
CA LEU A 258 26.64 20.46 29.38
C LEU A 258 26.31 19.81 30.72
N ARG A 259 25.36 18.88 30.76
CA ARG A 259 25.00 18.12 31.96
C ARG A 259 26.18 17.32 32.47
N HIS A 260 26.87 16.61 31.60
CA HIS A 260 28.01 15.81 31.97
C HIS A 260 29.19 16.67 32.41
N ALA A 261 29.50 17.73 31.65
CA ALA A 261 30.60 18.64 31.96
C ALA A 261 30.47 19.36 33.31
N LEU A 262 29.23 19.69 33.71
CA LEU A 262 28.98 20.46 34.94
C LEU A 262 28.70 19.59 36.18
N LEU A 263 28.12 18.37 36.00
CA LEU A 263 27.64 17.57 37.11
C LEU A 263 28.49 16.33 37.42
N THR A 264 29.32 15.85 36.48
CA THR A 264 30.22 14.74 36.71
C THR A 264 31.64 15.21 36.98
N GLY A 265 32.29 14.64 37.96
CA GLY A 265 33.69 14.96 38.28
C GLY A 265 34.72 14.41 37.29
N GLN A 266 34.29 13.63 36.30
CA GLN A 266 35.15 12.94 35.29
C GLN A 266 35.53 13.90 34.13
N GLU A 267 36.68 13.65 33.51
CA GLU A 267 37.11 14.35 32.31
C GLU A 267 36.06 14.19 31.20
N THR A 268 35.65 15.26 30.57
CA THR A 268 34.57 15.28 29.60
C THR A 268 35.12 15.73 28.26
N ASP A 269 35.07 14.86 27.27
CA ASP A 269 35.44 15.19 25.89
C ASP A 269 34.17 15.56 25.09
N PRO A 270 34.09 16.81 24.53
CA PRO A 270 32.96 17.18 23.69
C PRO A 270 32.77 16.25 22.47
N ALA A 271 33.85 15.68 21.95
CA ALA A 271 33.77 14.79 20.78
C ALA A 271 32.92 13.54 21.05
N ALA A 272 32.87 13.07 22.31
CA ALA A 272 32.03 11.92 22.70
C ALA A 272 30.51 12.19 22.63
N TYR A 273 30.11 13.48 22.51
CA TYR A 273 28.72 13.93 22.39
C TYR A 273 28.40 14.42 20.97
N CYS A 274 29.32 14.17 20.03
CA CYS A 274 29.14 14.57 18.64
C CYS A 274 28.62 13.41 17.81
N HIS A 275 27.57 13.67 17.04
CA HIS A 275 26.95 12.74 16.11
C HIS A 275 27.19 13.20 14.67
N ARG A 276 27.24 12.26 13.73
CA ARG A 276 27.39 12.55 12.30
C ARG A 276 26.02 12.63 11.63
N PRO A 277 25.53 13.83 11.27
CA PRO A 277 24.26 13.95 10.58
C PRO A 277 24.36 13.50 9.13
N VAL A 278 23.25 13.07 8.55
CA VAL A 278 23.11 12.96 7.09
C VAL A 278 23.02 14.39 6.52
N ILE A 279 24.03 14.82 5.76
CA ILE A 279 24.08 16.17 5.20
C ILE A 279 23.37 16.19 3.85
N VAL A 280 22.32 17.01 3.73
CA VAL A 280 21.55 17.24 2.52
C VAL A 280 21.75 18.68 2.05
N ARG A 281 21.98 18.88 0.75
CA ARG A 281 22.21 20.20 0.16
C ARG A 281 21.09 20.65 -0.77
N ASN A 282 20.20 19.73 -1.16
CA ASN A 282 19.04 20.01 -2.00
C ASN A 282 17.78 20.19 -1.14
N PRO A 283 17.22 21.41 -1.01
CA PRO A 283 16.05 21.67 -0.17
C PRO A 283 14.78 20.94 -0.65
N LYS A 284 14.72 20.59 -1.95
CA LYS A 284 13.58 19.90 -2.55
C LYS A 284 13.72 18.37 -2.54
N GLU A 285 14.77 17.84 -1.92
CA GLU A 285 14.92 16.39 -1.82
C GLU A 285 13.74 15.81 -1.02
N PRO A 286 13.09 14.74 -1.51
CA PRO A 286 12.00 14.07 -0.79
C PRO A 286 12.49 13.51 0.55
N LEU A 287 11.74 13.77 1.61
CA LEU A 287 12.10 13.35 2.97
C LEU A 287 12.24 11.81 3.06
N GLY A 288 11.39 11.04 2.37
CA GLY A 288 11.46 9.58 2.35
C GLY A 288 12.82 9.07 1.89
N LYS A 289 13.37 9.61 0.81
CA LYS A 289 14.70 9.23 0.32
C LYS A 289 15.82 9.54 1.31
N VAL A 290 15.67 10.63 2.07
CA VAL A 290 16.70 11.04 3.05
C VAL A 290 16.61 10.17 4.30
N VAL A 291 15.39 9.78 4.70
CA VAL A 291 15.18 8.86 5.82
C VAL A 291 15.80 7.48 5.55
N GLU A 292 15.79 7.01 4.30
CA GLU A 292 16.48 5.77 3.91
C GLU A 292 18.00 5.79 4.12
N LEU A 293 18.60 6.98 4.19
CA LEU A 293 20.04 7.15 4.44
C LEU A 293 20.40 7.09 5.93
N LEU A 294 19.41 7.20 6.82
CA LEU A 294 19.65 7.05 8.25
C LEU A 294 20.03 5.59 8.55
N SER A 295 21.14 5.41 9.23
CA SER A 295 21.60 4.10 9.68
C SER A 295 21.40 3.98 11.18
N PHE A 296 20.74 2.92 11.61
CA PHE A 296 20.51 2.64 13.02
C PHE A 296 21.46 1.54 13.49
N ASP A 297 22.17 1.79 14.56
CA ASP A 297 22.97 0.75 15.23
C ASP A 297 22.05 -0.06 16.15
N LEU A 298 21.62 -1.24 15.66
CA LEU A 298 20.72 -2.15 16.38
C LEU A 298 21.40 -2.90 17.55
N LEU A 299 22.69 -2.68 17.78
CA LEU A 299 23.50 -3.51 18.68
C LEU A 299 23.65 -2.94 20.09
N SER A 300 23.19 -1.74 20.36
CA SER A 300 23.27 -1.12 21.70
C SER A 300 21.94 -1.28 22.45
N PRO A 301 21.82 -2.23 23.40
CA PRO A 301 20.63 -2.37 24.23
C PRO A 301 20.48 -1.14 25.14
N GLY A 302 19.50 -0.30 24.89
CA GLY A 302 19.20 0.89 25.69
C GLY A 302 19.31 2.21 24.97
N ASP A 303 19.93 2.26 23.79
CA ASP A 303 19.93 3.46 22.96
C ASP A 303 18.59 3.63 22.24
N HIS A 304 18.09 4.84 22.29
CA HIS A 304 16.87 5.21 21.60
C HIS A 304 17.17 5.23 20.10
N LEU A 305 16.66 4.26 19.37
CA LEU A 305 16.82 3.97 17.92
C LEU A 305 16.71 5.18 16.97
N ILE A 306 16.30 6.34 17.44
CA ILE A 306 16.03 7.55 16.63
C ILE A 306 16.62 8.81 17.29
N ALA A 307 17.19 8.73 18.49
CA ALA A 307 17.63 9.90 19.24
C ALA A 307 18.95 10.48 18.73
N ASP A 308 19.80 9.66 18.12
CA ASP A 308 21.17 10.02 17.77
C ASP A 308 21.36 10.31 16.29
N ASP A 309 20.44 9.92 15.42
CA ASP A 309 20.52 10.15 13.98
C ASP A 309 19.71 11.39 13.59
N ALA A 310 20.39 12.33 12.95
CA ALA A 310 19.79 13.57 12.51
C ALA A 310 20.14 13.85 11.03
N ILE A 311 19.26 14.57 10.38
CA ILE A 311 19.44 15.05 9.02
C ILE A 311 19.70 16.55 9.08
N LEU A 312 20.80 17.00 8.51
CA LEU A 312 21.15 18.41 8.42
C LEU A 312 20.98 18.89 6.98
N LEU A 313 19.93 19.67 6.73
CA LEU A 313 19.79 20.42 5.50
C LEU A 313 20.73 21.63 5.56
N TRP A 314 21.82 21.62 4.78
CA TRP A 314 22.81 22.70 4.77
C TRP A 314 22.68 23.52 3.51
N THR A 315 21.94 24.63 3.64
CA THR A 315 21.63 25.59 2.57
C THR A 315 21.69 27.01 3.13
N LYS A 316 21.19 28.00 2.38
CA LYS A 316 21.08 29.40 2.89
C LYS A 316 20.20 29.51 4.14
N GLU A 317 19.21 28.62 4.27
CA GLU A 317 18.35 28.48 5.44
C GLU A 317 18.54 27.08 6.00
N PRO A 318 19.58 26.86 6.81
CA PRO A 318 19.86 25.52 7.28
C PRO A 318 18.82 25.03 8.29
N ARG A 319 18.51 23.75 8.25
CA ARG A 319 17.54 23.10 9.14
C ARG A 319 18.09 21.78 9.67
N LEU A 320 17.73 21.45 10.89
CA LEU A 320 18.02 20.18 11.52
C LEU A 320 16.71 19.40 11.68
N VAL A 321 16.68 18.19 11.14
CA VAL A 321 15.56 17.24 11.28
C VAL A 321 16.04 16.12 12.18
N THR A 322 15.32 15.87 13.26
CA THR A 322 15.62 14.82 14.23
C THR A 322 14.57 13.71 14.18
N GLY A 323 14.83 12.60 14.83
CA GLY A 323 13.85 11.51 14.99
C GLY A 323 12.54 11.98 15.64
N ALA A 324 12.60 12.98 16.53
CA ALA A 324 11.44 13.57 17.17
C ALA A 324 10.55 14.33 16.15
N ASP A 325 11.14 15.01 15.17
CA ASP A 325 10.40 15.69 14.11
C ASP A 325 9.71 14.68 13.21
N LEU A 326 10.42 13.59 12.82
CA LEU A 326 9.86 12.50 12.03
C LEU A 326 8.70 11.80 12.75
N LEU A 327 8.87 11.50 14.04
CA LEU A 327 7.81 10.91 14.86
C LEU A 327 6.62 11.87 14.99
N GLY A 328 6.88 13.17 15.22
CA GLY A 328 5.84 14.19 15.28
C GLY A 328 5.01 14.26 14.00
N ARG A 329 5.66 14.08 12.85
CA ARG A 329 4.96 13.99 11.56
C ARG A 329 4.11 12.73 11.43
N LEU A 330 4.65 11.57 11.76
CA LEU A 330 3.92 10.29 11.71
C LEU A 330 2.69 10.29 12.62
N LEU A 331 2.79 10.96 13.77
CA LEU A 331 1.69 11.06 14.74
C LEU A 331 0.76 12.26 14.50
N ARG A 332 0.98 13.05 13.45
CA ARG A 332 0.15 14.24 13.14
C ARG A 332 -1.32 13.85 12.93
N GLY A 333 -2.23 14.48 13.70
CA GLY A 333 -3.66 14.19 13.66
C GLY A 333 -4.11 12.94 14.45
N ILE A 334 -3.16 12.16 14.98
CA ILE A 334 -3.41 11.06 15.91
C ILE A 334 -3.41 11.59 17.35
N VAL A 335 -2.37 12.33 17.71
CA VAL A 335 -2.24 12.94 19.04
C VAL A 335 -3.13 14.18 19.10
N LYS A 336 -3.95 14.29 20.16
CA LYS A 336 -4.78 15.48 20.41
C LYS A 336 -3.85 16.65 20.74
N ARG A 337 -4.00 17.79 20.04
CA ARG A 337 -3.36 19.04 20.44
C ARG A 337 -3.81 19.38 21.86
N THR A 338 -2.87 19.56 22.75
CA THR A 338 -3.16 20.10 24.08
C THR A 338 -3.59 21.55 23.90
N ARG A 339 -4.60 21.99 24.66
CA ARG A 339 -5.35 23.24 24.53
C ARG A 339 -4.54 24.55 24.78
N ALA A 340 -3.23 24.55 24.58
CA ALA A 340 -2.38 25.72 24.83
C ALA A 340 -2.41 26.80 23.73
N ASP A 341 -3.05 26.55 22.56
CA ASP A 341 -3.02 27.46 21.41
C ASP A 341 -4.40 28.12 21.12
N ILE A 342 -5.25 28.33 22.13
CA ILE A 342 -6.59 28.95 21.94
C ILE A 342 -6.70 30.35 22.59
N GLU A 343 -5.62 30.89 23.11
CA GLU A 343 -5.58 32.29 23.59
C GLU A 343 -4.42 33.04 22.94
N GLU A 344 -4.55 33.41 21.67
CA GLU A 344 -3.98 34.58 21.02
C GLU A 344 -5.00 35.13 20.00
#